data_9686caaed39311be0537f13e555278c3
#
_entry.id   9686caaed39311be0537f13e555278c3
#
_cell.length_a   1.000
_cell.length_b   1.000
_cell.length_c   1.000
_cell.angle_alpha   90.00
_cell.angle_beta   90.00
_cell.angle_gamma   90.00
#
_symmetry.space_group_name_H-M   'P 1'
#
loop_
_entity.id
_entity.type
_entity.pdbx_description
1 polymer ?
#
loop_
_entity_poly.entity_id
_entity_poly.type
_entity_poly.pdbx_seq_one_letter_code
_entity_poly.pdbx_strand_id
1 'polypeptide(L)'
;MPSRVLDPKRLAAALAAQRAELLRAGVAGSPVTDASLGTAGEDVVATARTLMLDVVLAHDHGCVDSASRRLAVRAGAELLSRRAPGRSVELRVPPDAAVQCVSGPPHTRGTPAAVVETDPVTFLRLATGAARWADEVAAGRVRRSGQRTDLSPWLPVVAPDAR
;
A
#
# COMPACT_ATOMS: atom_id res chain seq x y z
N MET A 1 0.28 -18.75 9.89
CA MET A 1 -0.58 -17.84 10.66
C MET A 1 -1.23 -16.85 9.70
N PRO A 2 -2.57 -16.71 9.73
CA PRO A 2 -3.21 -15.65 8.96
C PRO A 2 -2.69 -14.29 9.41
N SER A 3 -2.48 -13.39 8.45
CA SER A 3 -1.97 -12.05 8.74
C SER A 3 -3.02 -11.24 9.54
N ARG A 4 -2.57 -10.60 10.62
CA ARG A 4 -3.42 -9.65 11.36
C ARG A 4 -3.72 -8.36 10.58
N VAL A 5 -2.94 -8.08 9.55
CA VAL A 5 -3.08 -6.87 8.73
C VAL A 5 -4.15 -7.05 7.67
N LEU A 6 -4.16 -8.22 7.01
CA LEU A 6 -5.14 -8.60 6.01
C LEU A 6 -6.34 -9.35 6.63
N ASP A 7 -6.79 -8.90 7.81
CA ASP A 7 -8.00 -9.40 8.46
C ASP A 7 -9.24 -8.72 7.86
N PRO A 8 -10.21 -9.49 7.32
CA PRO A 8 -11.39 -8.93 6.66
C PRO A 8 -12.20 -7.97 7.52
N LYS A 9 -12.38 -8.32 8.81
CA LYS A 9 -13.18 -7.50 9.74
C LYS A 9 -12.50 -6.18 10.04
N ARG A 10 -11.18 -6.19 10.21
CA ARG A 10 -10.40 -4.98 10.45
C ARG A 10 -10.37 -4.06 9.23
N LEU A 11 -10.20 -4.63 8.03
CA LEU A 11 -10.24 -3.86 6.79
C LEU A 11 -11.61 -3.24 6.55
N ALA A 12 -12.69 -4.00 6.76
CA ALA A 12 -14.05 -3.49 6.63
C ALA A 12 -14.36 -2.37 7.63
N ALA A 13 -13.92 -2.51 8.88
CA ALA A 13 -14.10 -1.48 9.90
C ALA A 13 -13.32 -0.19 9.56
N ALA A 14 -12.08 -0.31 9.10
CA ALA A 14 -11.28 0.84 8.68
C ALA A 14 -11.86 1.52 7.44
N LEU A 15 -12.37 0.75 6.47
CA LEU A 15 -13.05 1.29 5.29
C LEU A 15 -14.30 2.06 5.69
N ALA A 16 -15.12 1.53 6.60
CA ALA A 16 -16.30 2.21 7.09
C ALA A 16 -15.95 3.51 7.82
N ALA A 17 -14.90 3.51 8.65
CA ALA A 17 -14.41 4.71 9.34
C ALA A 17 -13.95 5.79 8.36
N GLN A 18 -13.12 5.42 7.36
CA GLN A 18 -12.66 6.36 6.34
C GLN A 18 -13.80 6.93 5.51
N ARG A 19 -14.79 6.10 5.15
CA ARG A 19 -15.96 6.55 4.39
C ARG A 19 -16.84 7.52 5.18
N ALA A 20 -16.93 7.34 6.50
CA ALA A 20 -17.61 8.30 7.35
C ALA A 20 -16.93 9.69 7.32
N GLU A 21 -15.59 9.76 7.26
CA GLU A 21 -14.86 11.02 7.09
C GLU A 21 -15.11 11.64 5.71
N LEU A 22 -15.03 10.85 4.63
CA LEU A 22 -15.32 11.31 3.28
C LEU A 22 -16.76 11.88 3.18
N LEU A 23 -17.74 11.16 3.74
CA LEU A 23 -19.12 11.60 3.73
C LEU A 23 -19.32 12.93 4.49
N ARG A 24 -18.66 13.10 5.65
CA ARG A 24 -18.67 14.38 6.39
C ARG A 24 -18.06 15.52 5.59
N ALA A 25 -17.09 15.22 4.75
CA ALA A 25 -16.47 16.18 3.84
C ALA A 25 -17.27 16.40 2.54
N GLY A 26 -18.41 15.73 2.35
CA GLY A 26 -19.21 15.80 1.13
C GLY A 26 -18.59 15.08 -0.09
N VAL A 27 -17.68 14.15 0.16
CA VAL A 27 -16.95 13.42 -0.87
C VAL A 27 -17.48 11.99 -0.98
N ALA A 28 -17.83 11.56 -2.20
CA ALA A 28 -18.18 10.16 -2.45
C ALA A 28 -16.93 9.29 -2.39
N GLY A 29 -16.98 8.18 -1.66
CA GLY A 29 -15.91 7.20 -1.63
C GLY A 29 -15.72 6.48 -2.97
N SER A 30 -14.60 5.80 -3.13
CA SER A 30 -14.32 5.00 -4.33
C SER A 30 -15.40 3.94 -4.54
N PRO A 31 -15.81 3.67 -5.80
CA PRO A 31 -16.79 2.63 -6.05
C PRO A 31 -16.26 1.29 -5.53
N VAL A 32 -17.10 0.58 -4.78
CA VAL A 32 -16.84 -0.83 -4.45
C VAL A 32 -17.14 -1.60 -5.72
N THR A 33 -16.12 -2.14 -6.35
CA THR A 33 -16.38 -3.09 -7.44
C THR A 33 -17.02 -4.33 -6.82
N ASP A 34 -18.16 -4.74 -7.37
CA ASP A 34 -18.94 -5.92 -6.98
C ASP A 34 -18.21 -7.27 -7.27
N ALA A 35 -16.89 -7.24 -7.36
CA ALA A 35 -16.06 -8.45 -7.37
C ALA A 35 -16.13 -9.24 -6.04
N SER A 36 -16.98 -8.80 -5.12
CA SER A 36 -17.17 -9.37 -3.77
C SER A 36 -17.97 -10.68 -3.73
N LEU A 37 -18.16 -11.34 -4.86
CA LEU A 37 -18.70 -12.73 -4.93
C LEU A 37 -17.59 -13.76 -5.21
N GLY A 38 -16.32 -13.37 -5.12
CA GLY A 38 -15.16 -14.23 -5.23
C GLY A 38 -14.86 -15.04 -3.96
N THR A 39 -13.78 -15.81 -4.00
CA THR A 39 -13.30 -16.55 -2.84
C THR A 39 -12.91 -15.60 -1.69
N ALA A 40 -12.99 -16.03 -0.44
CA ALA A 40 -12.73 -15.20 0.74
C ALA A 40 -11.36 -14.47 0.72
N GLY A 41 -10.39 -14.94 -0.09
CA GLY A 41 -9.09 -14.29 -0.29
C GLY A 41 -9.13 -13.10 -1.24
N GLU A 42 -9.97 -13.15 -2.28
CA GLU A 42 -10.14 -12.06 -3.25
C GLU A 42 -10.89 -10.89 -2.61
N ASP A 43 -11.87 -11.17 -1.75
CA ASP A 43 -12.61 -10.15 -1.00
C ASP A 43 -11.69 -9.31 -0.10
N VAL A 44 -10.69 -9.94 0.53
CA VAL A 44 -9.73 -9.25 1.39
C VAL A 44 -8.86 -8.27 0.59
N VAL A 45 -8.38 -8.68 -0.59
CA VAL A 45 -7.55 -7.84 -1.46
C VAL A 45 -8.39 -6.70 -2.05
N ALA A 46 -9.61 -6.97 -2.46
CA ALA A 46 -10.55 -5.96 -2.97
C ALA A 46 -10.89 -4.92 -1.90
N THR A 47 -11.18 -5.36 -0.67
CA THR A 47 -11.43 -4.45 0.46
C THR A 47 -10.20 -3.61 0.79
N ALA A 48 -9.01 -4.22 0.81
CA ALA A 48 -7.76 -3.49 1.04
C ALA A 48 -7.50 -2.45 -0.05
N ARG A 49 -7.76 -2.79 -1.32
CA ARG A 49 -7.66 -1.87 -2.45
C ARG A 49 -8.60 -0.67 -2.29
N THR A 50 -9.87 -0.92 -1.99
CA THR A 50 -10.85 0.14 -1.80
C THR A 50 -10.45 1.06 -0.66
N LEU A 51 -9.96 0.50 0.47
CA LEU A 51 -9.45 1.28 1.58
C LEU A 51 -8.26 2.16 1.16
N MET A 52 -7.31 1.63 0.39
CA MET A 52 -6.16 2.39 -0.11
C MET A 52 -6.61 3.58 -0.98
N LEU A 53 -7.55 3.35 -1.90
CA LEU A 53 -8.10 4.38 -2.78
C LEU A 53 -8.85 5.45 -2.00
N ASP A 54 -9.68 5.05 -1.02
CA ASP A 54 -10.43 5.99 -0.19
C ASP A 54 -9.51 6.83 0.72
N VAL A 55 -8.38 6.26 1.19
CA VAL A 55 -7.37 7.02 1.94
C VAL A 55 -6.63 8.02 1.04
N VAL A 56 -6.29 7.66 -0.21
CA VAL A 56 -5.69 8.60 -1.16
C VAL A 56 -6.67 9.74 -1.47
N LEU A 57 -7.92 9.42 -1.74
CA LEU A 57 -8.97 10.40 -1.99
C LEU A 57 -9.17 11.33 -0.79
N ALA A 58 -9.23 10.77 0.42
CA ALA A 58 -9.39 11.53 1.66
C ALA A 58 -8.19 12.46 1.92
N HIS A 59 -6.97 12.04 1.55
CA HIS A 59 -5.79 12.90 1.65
C HIS A 59 -5.95 14.16 0.78
N ASP A 60 -6.42 14.00 -0.44
CA ASP A 60 -6.60 15.12 -1.38
C ASP A 60 -7.70 16.10 -0.90
N HIS A 61 -8.59 15.63 -0.02
CA HIS A 61 -9.67 16.43 0.60
C HIS A 61 -9.42 16.79 2.08
N GLY A 62 -8.27 16.46 2.65
CA GLY A 62 -7.90 16.80 4.02
C GLY A 62 -8.72 16.10 5.12
N CYS A 63 -9.33 14.94 4.83
CA CYS A 63 -10.20 14.21 5.74
C CYS A 63 -9.76 12.75 6.02
N VAL A 64 -8.44 12.54 6.15
CA VAL A 64 -7.86 11.23 6.39
C VAL A 64 -8.09 10.76 7.84
N ASP A 65 -8.71 9.59 8.01
CA ASP A 65 -8.65 8.86 9.27
C ASP A 65 -7.26 8.20 9.43
N SER A 66 -6.54 8.57 10.48
CA SER A 66 -5.16 8.14 10.69
C SER A 66 -5.01 6.65 10.94
N ALA A 67 -6.01 6.00 11.56
CA ALA A 67 -6.00 4.56 11.80
C ALA A 67 -6.22 3.78 10.50
N SER A 68 -7.14 4.25 9.67
CA SER A 68 -7.43 3.71 8.33
C SER A 68 -6.23 3.84 7.40
N ARG A 69 -5.56 5.01 7.38
CA ARG A 69 -4.31 5.20 6.64
C ARG A 69 -3.25 4.19 7.06
N ARG A 70 -3.03 4.06 8.37
CA ARG A 70 -2.04 3.10 8.90
C ARG A 70 -2.33 1.67 8.47
N LEU A 71 -3.59 1.25 8.49
CA LEU A 71 -3.97 -0.09 8.07
C LEU A 71 -3.82 -0.25 6.55
N ALA A 72 -4.21 0.73 5.75
CA ALA A 72 -4.05 0.74 4.30
C ALA A 72 -2.57 0.59 3.89
N VAL A 73 -1.67 1.37 4.49
CA VAL A 73 -0.23 1.30 4.23
C VAL A 73 0.34 -0.07 4.60
N ARG A 74 -0.03 -0.61 5.76
CA ARG A 74 0.42 -1.94 6.19
C ARG A 74 -0.09 -3.04 5.27
N ALA A 75 -1.35 -2.95 4.83
CA ALA A 75 -1.93 -3.90 3.89
C ALA A 75 -1.18 -3.87 2.54
N GLY A 76 -0.94 -2.69 1.99
CA GLY A 76 -0.17 -2.52 0.76
C GLY A 76 1.26 -3.04 0.88
N ALA A 77 1.95 -2.74 1.98
CA ALA A 77 3.31 -3.22 2.23
C ALA A 77 3.36 -4.75 2.37
N GLU A 78 2.38 -5.35 3.03
CA GLU A 78 2.28 -6.81 3.13
C GLU A 78 1.99 -7.46 1.77
N LEU A 79 1.08 -6.89 0.97
CA LEU A 79 0.82 -7.37 -0.39
C LEU A 79 2.08 -7.27 -1.27
N LEU A 80 2.84 -6.19 -1.15
CA LEU A 80 4.11 -6.04 -1.86
C LEU A 80 5.12 -7.12 -1.44
N SER A 81 5.30 -7.36 -0.13
CA SER A 81 6.24 -8.37 0.36
C SER A 81 5.87 -9.79 -0.06
N ARG A 82 4.57 -10.08 -0.22
CA ARG A 82 4.09 -11.36 -0.76
C ARG A 82 4.35 -11.49 -2.26
N ARG A 83 4.22 -10.40 -3.02
CA ARG A 83 4.43 -10.36 -4.47
C ARG A 83 5.91 -10.36 -4.84
N ALA A 84 6.74 -9.76 -4.00
CA ALA A 84 8.19 -9.67 -4.13
C ALA A 84 8.88 -10.32 -2.92
N PRO A 85 8.79 -11.64 -2.74
CA PRO A 85 9.33 -12.28 -1.55
C PRO A 85 10.85 -12.16 -1.51
N GLY A 86 11.41 -11.89 -0.31
CA GLY A 86 12.84 -11.81 -0.10
C GLY A 86 13.21 -10.85 1.02
N ARG A 87 14.53 -10.61 1.16
CA ARG A 87 15.10 -9.81 2.25
C ARG A 87 16.23 -8.90 1.78
N SER A 88 16.32 -8.63 0.47
CA SER A 88 17.40 -7.79 -0.09
C SER A 88 17.11 -6.31 0.00
N VAL A 89 15.84 -5.92 0.06
CA VAL A 89 15.40 -4.53 0.11
C VAL A 89 14.47 -4.34 1.31
N GLU A 90 14.68 -3.28 2.07
CA GLU A 90 13.76 -2.82 3.09
C GLU A 90 12.95 -1.65 2.55
N LEU A 91 11.64 -1.85 2.39
CA LEU A 91 10.71 -0.76 2.13
C LEU A 91 10.32 -0.13 3.46
N ARG A 92 10.49 1.18 3.57
CA ARG A 92 10.09 2.01 4.71
C ARG A 92 9.03 3.01 4.29
N VAL A 93 7.95 3.04 5.02
CA VAL A 93 6.84 4.00 4.86
C VAL A 93 6.53 4.59 6.23
N PRO A 94 7.38 5.48 6.75
CA PRO A 94 7.20 6.03 8.09
C PRO A 94 5.96 6.93 8.16
N PRO A 95 5.24 6.95 9.27
CA PRO A 95 5.47 6.15 10.49
C PRO A 95 4.75 4.79 10.49
N ASP A 96 4.16 4.36 9.37
CA ASP A 96 3.11 3.35 9.35
C ASP A 96 3.63 1.93 9.10
N ALA A 97 4.69 1.73 8.30
CA ALA A 97 5.20 0.40 7.97
C ALA A 97 6.69 0.35 7.65
N ALA A 98 7.30 -0.83 7.89
CA ALA A 98 8.58 -1.25 7.33
C ALA A 98 8.48 -2.74 7.03
N VAL A 99 8.85 -3.16 5.81
CA VAL A 99 8.84 -4.56 5.38
C VAL A 99 10.06 -4.90 4.55
N GLN A 100 10.50 -6.15 4.65
CA GLN A 100 11.52 -6.69 3.76
C GLN A 100 10.88 -7.31 2.53
N CYS A 101 11.49 -7.10 1.37
CA CYS A 101 11.02 -7.60 0.09
C CYS A 101 12.20 -7.84 -0.85
N VAL A 102 11.91 -8.34 -2.04
CA VAL A 102 12.82 -8.62 -3.16
C VAL A 102 13.86 -9.71 -2.83
N SER A 103 13.90 -10.72 -3.68
CA SER A 103 14.89 -11.79 -3.63
C SER A 103 16.29 -11.27 -3.96
N GLY A 104 17.30 -11.81 -3.32
CA GLY A 104 18.70 -11.47 -3.58
C GLY A 104 19.64 -12.05 -2.55
N PRO A 105 20.95 -11.77 -2.66
CA PRO A 105 21.92 -12.22 -1.69
C PRO A 105 21.52 -11.80 -0.27
N PRO A 106 21.68 -12.69 0.71
CA PRO A 106 21.44 -12.34 2.09
C PRO A 106 22.41 -11.25 2.53
N HIS A 107 21.94 -10.39 3.42
CA HIS A 107 22.80 -9.39 4.06
C HIS A 107 24.00 -10.05 4.73
N THR A 108 25.19 -9.67 4.30
CA THR A 108 26.42 -9.88 5.06
C THR A 108 26.62 -8.72 6.05
N ARG A 109 27.09 -9.01 7.25
CA ARG A 109 27.42 -7.99 8.25
C ARG A 109 28.29 -6.89 7.62
N GLY A 110 27.93 -5.63 7.83
CA GLY A 110 28.68 -4.46 7.38
C GLY A 110 28.25 -3.86 6.04
N THR A 111 27.36 -4.50 5.29
CA THR A 111 26.77 -3.91 4.07
C THR A 111 25.45 -3.24 4.45
N PRO A 112 25.23 -1.93 4.18
CA PRO A 112 23.93 -1.32 4.37
C PRO A 112 22.86 -2.04 3.59
N ALA A 113 21.70 -2.28 4.22
CA ALA A 113 20.55 -2.81 3.51
C ALA A 113 20.19 -1.88 2.37
N ALA A 114 19.82 -2.44 1.22
CA ALA A 114 19.17 -1.64 0.20
C ALA A 114 17.84 -1.15 0.79
N VAL A 115 17.60 0.15 0.72
CA VAL A 115 16.44 0.79 1.33
C VAL A 115 15.69 1.58 0.29
N VAL A 116 14.37 1.45 0.33
CA VAL A 116 13.41 2.32 -0.37
C VAL A 116 12.56 3.00 0.70
N GLU A 117 12.54 4.33 0.71
CA GLU A 117 11.76 5.11 1.65
C GLU A 117 10.82 6.06 0.92
N THR A 118 9.58 6.14 1.35
CA THR A 118 8.57 7.04 0.81
C THR A 118 7.52 7.37 1.87
N ASP A 119 6.77 8.44 1.66
CA ASP A 119 5.65 8.80 2.52
C ASP A 119 4.41 7.90 2.29
N PRO A 120 3.47 7.86 3.26
CA PRO A 120 2.28 7.02 3.18
C PRO A 120 1.43 7.21 1.93
N VAL A 121 1.20 8.45 1.52
CA VAL A 121 0.30 8.75 0.40
C VAL A 121 0.95 8.42 -0.94
N THR A 122 2.22 8.77 -1.11
CA THR A 122 3.00 8.38 -2.29
C THR A 122 3.03 6.85 -2.43
N PHE A 123 3.27 6.14 -1.32
CA PHE A 123 3.22 4.68 -1.34
C PHE A 123 1.85 4.14 -1.76
N LEU A 124 0.75 4.66 -1.21
CA LEU A 124 -0.60 4.21 -1.56
C LEU A 124 -0.94 4.51 -3.03
N ARG A 125 -0.53 5.65 -3.57
CA ARG A 125 -0.69 5.97 -5.00
C ARG A 125 0.08 4.99 -5.90
N LEU A 126 1.29 4.62 -5.52
CA LEU A 126 2.07 3.60 -6.22
C LEU A 126 1.43 2.22 -6.10
N ALA A 127 0.97 1.85 -4.90
CA ALA A 127 0.34 0.55 -4.61
C ALA A 127 -0.97 0.33 -5.38
N THR A 128 -1.71 1.40 -5.66
CA THR A 128 -2.99 1.37 -6.38
C THR A 128 -2.87 1.69 -7.88
N GLY A 129 -1.67 2.09 -8.35
CA GLY A 129 -1.45 2.52 -9.73
C GLY A 129 -1.92 3.93 -10.04
N ALA A 130 -2.28 4.73 -9.04
CA ALA A 130 -2.64 6.14 -9.19
C ALA A 130 -1.41 7.04 -9.45
N ALA A 131 -0.19 6.53 -9.25
CA ALA A 131 1.07 7.19 -9.60
C ALA A 131 2.03 6.20 -10.26
N ARG A 132 2.94 6.71 -11.06
CA ARG A 132 3.98 5.93 -11.73
C ARG A 132 5.28 5.99 -10.94
N TRP A 133 5.94 4.86 -10.77
CA TRP A 133 7.20 4.75 -10.05
C TRP A 133 8.26 5.74 -10.53
N ALA A 134 8.47 5.83 -11.85
CA ALA A 134 9.50 6.70 -12.43
C ALA A 134 9.26 8.18 -12.09
N ASP A 135 8.00 8.61 -12.08
CA ASP A 135 7.63 10.00 -11.81
C ASP A 135 7.86 10.36 -10.33
N GLU A 136 7.52 9.43 -9.43
CA GLU A 136 7.72 9.61 -7.98
C GLU A 136 9.20 9.62 -7.59
N VAL A 137 10.02 8.79 -8.27
CA VAL A 137 11.48 8.80 -8.12
C VAL A 137 12.08 10.09 -8.63
N ALA A 138 11.68 10.54 -9.83
CA ALA A 138 12.16 11.79 -10.42
C ALA A 138 11.79 13.02 -9.58
N ALA A 139 10.62 12.99 -8.95
CA ALA A 139 10.16 14.05 -8.04
C ALA A 139 10.79 13.98 -6.63
N GLY A 140 11.64 12.98 -6.34
CA GLY A 140 12.29 12.83 -5.03
C GLY A 140 11.37 12.35 -3.91
N ARG A 141 10.12 11.93 -4.21
CA ARG A 141 9.18 11.40 -3.22
C ARG A 141 9.46 9.93 -2.88
N VAL A 142 10.23 9.23 -3.72
CA VAL A 142 10.80 7.92 -3.41
C VAL A 142 12.31 8.05 -3.30
N ARG A 143 12.83 7.81 -2.12
CA ARG A 143 14.28 7.79 -1.84
C ARG A 143 14.79 6.37 -1.92
N ARG A 144 15.92 6.18 -2.57
CA ARG A 144 16.53 4.87 -2.77
C ARG A 144 17.99 4.87 -2.38
N SER A 145 18.43 3.82 -1.68
CA SER A 145 19.81 3.61 -1.29
C SER A 145 20.19 2.15 -1.46
N GLY A 146 21.31 1.88 -2.07
CA GLY A 146 21.77 0.53 -2.35
C GLY A 146 21.30 -0.02 -3.71
N GLN A 147 21.54 -1.31 -3.94
CA GLN A 147 21.22 -1.99 -5.19
C GLN A 147 19.81 -2.61 -5.15
N ARG A 148 19.23 -2.91 -6.33
CA ARG A 148 17.93 -3.59 -6.48
C ARG A 148 16.73 -2.84 -5.87
N THR A 149 16.84 -1.54 -5.76
CA THR A 149 15.82 -0.68 -5.17
C THR A 149 14.73 -0.23 -6.15
N ASP A 150 14.71 -0.78 -7.35
CA ASP A 150 13.59 -0.59 -8.28
C ASP A 150 12.46 -1.55 -7.94
N LEU A 151 11.37 -1.03 -7.41
CA LEU A 151 10.18 -1.80 -7.06
C LEU A 151 9.09 -1.75 -8.15
N SER A 152 9.33 -1.06 -9.26
CA SER A 152 8.35 -0.92 -10.35
C SER A 152 7.82 -2.25 -10.91
N PRO A 153 8.61 -3.36 -10.98
CA PRO A 153 8.10 -4.63 -11.50
C PRO A 153 6.97 -5.26 -10.65
N TRP A 154 6.88 -4.86 -9.38
CA TRP A 154 5.89 -5.40 -8.43
C TRP A 154 4.77 -4.42 -8.09
N LEU A 155 4.77 -3.23 -8.69
CA LEU A 155 3.76 -2.20 -8.53
C LEU A 155 2.90 -2.07 -9.81
N PRO A 156 1.62 -1.77 -9.69
CA PRO A 156 0.84 -1.68 -8.46
C PRO A 156 0.61 -3.05 -7.80
N VAL A 157 0.44 -3.08 -6.47
CA VAL A 157 0.19 -4.34 -5.72
C VAL A 157 -1.26 -4.79 -5.82
N VAL A 158 -2.16 -3.86 -6.08
CA VAL A 158 -3.56 -4.11 -6.39
C VAL A 158 -3.83 -3.57 -7.79
N ALA A 159 -4.21 -4.43 -8.72
CA ALA A 159 -4.45 -4.01 -10.10
C ALA A 159 -5.58 -2.99 -10.17
N PRO A 160 -5.48 -1.95 -11.02
CA PRO A 160 -6.64 -1.16 -11.39
C PRO A 160 -7.65 -2.09 -12.07
N ASP A 161 -8.95 -1.79 -11.93
CA ASP A 161 -9.98 -2.53 -12.66
C ASP A 161 -9.65 -2.52 -14.14
N ALA A 162 -9.72 -3.68 -14.78
CA ALA A 162 -9.68 -3.76 -16.22
C ALA A 162 -10.89 -2.95 -16.76
N ARG A 163 -10.59 -1.88 -17.49
CA ARG A 163 -11.59 -1.12 -18.23
C ARG A 163 -12.02 -1.91 -19.44
#